data_7d9b13aa4b6946f3133914458081c415
#
_entry.id   7d9b13aa4b6946f3133914458081c415
#
_cell.length_a   1.000
_cell.length_b   1.000
_cell.length_c   1.000
_cell.angle_alpha   90.00
_cell.angle_beta   90.00
_cell.angle_gamma   90.00
#
_symmetry.space_group_name_H-M   'P 1'
#
loop_
_entity.id
_entity.type
_entity.pdbx_description
1 polymer ?
#
loop_
_entity_poly.entity_id
_entity_poly.type
_entity_poly.pdbx_seq_one_letter_code
_entity_poly.pdbx_strand_id
1 'polypeptide(L)'
;MGMWIGRNRKARVTYGFDEIALVPGDVTVNPNEVNTEFSIGEHTFKVPILASAMDGVVDVKFAVAMGKMGGLAVLNLEGVQTRYENPSEVLSQIAKADKETSTHLIQKMYIPPIKEELIAKRVKEMKKAGIVAAVSSIPQKAERYGAIAQKAGADIFVVQSTVSTVRHISSEYKTLDLAKFCKTMKIPVVVGNTVTYGVSLELMEAGISGLLVGVGPGAACTT
;
A
#
# COMPACT_ATOMS: atom_id res chain seq x y z
N MET A 1 20.17 22.83 -13.18
CA MET A 1 19.60 23.85 -14.11
C MET A 1 18.08 23.81 -14.03
N GLY A 2 17.40 24.97 -13.94
CA GLY A 2 15.94 24.99 -13.96
C GLY A 2 15.46 25.44 -15.34
N MET A 3 14.47 24.76 -15.87
CA MET A 3 13.85 25.10 -17.15
C MET A 3 12.71 26.11 -16.93
N TRP A 4 12.62 27.13 -17.77
CA TRP A 4 11.48 28.07 -17.74
C TRP A 4 10.30 27.47 -18.48
N ILE A 5 9.11 27.49 -17.83
CA ILE A 5 7.85 27.06 -18.44
C ILE A 5 6.95 28.27 -18.56
N GLY A 6 6.64 28.67 -19.79
CA GLY A 6 5.82 29.85 -20.05
C GLY A 6 6.44 31.16 -19.50
N ARG A 7 5.61 32.17 -19.27
CA ARG A 7 6.05 33.45 -18.73
C ARG A 7 6.22 33.37 -17.22
N ASN A 8 7.44 33.63 -16.74
CA ASN A 8 7.78 33.76 -15.31
C ASN A 8 7.60 32.52 -14.41
N ARG A 9 7.55 31.32 -14.96
CA ARG A 9 7.52 30.09 -14.17
C ARG A 9 8.79 29.28 -14.41
N LYS A 10 9.47 28.91 -13.32
CA LYS A 10 10.64 28.04 -13.34
C LYS A 10 10.25 26.64 -12.87
N ALA A 11 10.45 25.65 -13.73
CA ALA A 11 10.26 24.25 -13.36
C ALA A 11 11.48 23.74 -12.57
N ARG A 12 11.23 22.84 -11.63
CA ARG A 12 12.28 22.00 -11.05
C ARG A 12 12.43 20.75 -11.92
N VAL A 13 13.67 20.32 -12.11
CA VAL A 13 13.92 18.99 -12.67
C VAL A 13 13.57 17.96 -11.60
N THR A 14 12.80 16.95 -11.97
CA THR A 14 12.52 15.77 -11.17
C THR A 14 13.20 14.59 -11.82
N TYR A 15 13.68 13.65 -11.02
CA TYR A 15 14.43 12.48 -11.47
C TYR A 15 13.67 11.22 -11.09
N GLY A 16 13.62 10.25 -12.00
CA GLY A 16 13.22 8.89 -11.71
C GLY A 16 14.37 8.10 -11.05
N PHE A 17 14.06 6.93 -10.53
CA PHE A 17 15.10 6.07 -9.91
C PHE A 17 16.18 5.62 -10.90
N ASP A 18 15.86 5.54 -12.18
CA ASP A 18 16.83 5.20 -13.24
C ASP A 18 17.82 6.33 -13.56
N GLU A 19 17.54 7.54 -13.07
CA GLU A 19 18.35 8.74 -13.34
C GLU A 19 19.23 9.15 -12.15
N ILE A 20 19.11 8.44 -11.02
CA ILE A 20 19.86 8.73 -9.79
C ILE A 20 20.64 7.51 -9.31
N ALA A 21 21.73 7.76 -8.57
CA ALA A 21 22.50 6.74 -7.90
C ALA A 21 22.78 7.14 -6.45
N LEU A 22 22.89 6.15 -5.58
CA LEU A 22 23.41 6.36 -4.23
C LEU A 22 24.92 6.59 -4.31
N VAL A 23 25.39 7.63 -3.64
CA VAL A 23 26.81 7.90 -3.50
C VAL A 23 27.25 7.61 -2.06
N PRO A 24 28.48 7.15 -1.81
CA PRO A 24 29.01 6.98 -0.48
C PRO A 24 28.97 8.28 0.31
N GLY A 25 28.62 8.20 1.60
CA GLY A 25 28.74 9.33 2.51
C GLY A 25 30.19 9.54 2.99
N ASP A 26 30.37 10.56 3.83
CA ASP A 26 31.69 10.92 4.38
C ASP A 26 32.17 9.91 5.45
N VAL A 27 31.28 9.08 5.97
CA VAL A 27 31.55 8.04 6.96
C VAL A 27 31.14 6.69 6.38
N THR A 28 32.03 5.72 6.45
CA THR A 28 31.79 4.33 6.07
C THR A 28 31.51 3.47 7.29
N VAL A 29 30.61 2.51 7.16
CA VAL A 29 30.24 1.55 8.19
C VAL A 29 30.36 0.15 7.62
N ASN A 30 30.87 -0.81 8.41
CA ASN A 30 30.90 -2.20 7.98
C ASN A 30 29.47 -2.74 7.79
N PRO A 31 29.22 -3.53 6.74
CA PRO A 31 27.86 -4.03 6.44
C PRO A 31 27.19 -4.78 7.59
N ASN A 32 27.97 -5.51 8.40
CA ASN A 32 27.45 -6.25 9.57
C ASN A 32 27.14 -5.36 10.80
N GLU A 33 27.52 -4.09 10.77
CA GLU A 33 27.22 -3.10 11.81
C GLU A 33 25.98 -2.24 11.45
N VAL A 34 25.44 -2.42 10.23
CA VAL A 34 24.27 -1.67 9.78
C VAL A 34 23.00 -2.28 10.36
N ASN A 35 22.22 -1.48 11.09
CA ASN A 35 20.88 -1.85 11.49
C ASN A 35 19.89 -1.49 10.37
N THR A 36 19.22 -2.50 9.81
CA THR A 36 18.19 -2.36 8.77
C THR A 36 16.78 -2.46 9.32
N GLU A 37 16.61 -2.59 10.62
CA GLU A 37 15.28 -2.73 11.23
C GLU A 37 14.46 -1.44 11.07
N PHE A 38 13.18 -1.61 10.83
CA PHE A 38 12.20 -0.51 10.85
C PHE A 38 10.95 -0.92 11.63
N SER A 39 10.20 0.07 12.14
CA SER A 39 9.02 -0.19 12.93
C SER A 39 7.80 0.57 12.39
N ILE A 40 6.63 -0.06 12.51
CA ILE A 40 5.32 0.56 12.27
C ILE A 40 4.47 0.27 13.51
N GLY A 41 4.17 1.29 14.32
CA GLY A 41 3.57 1.09 15.63
C GLY A 41 4.46 0.22 16.51
N GLU A 42 3.91 -0.85 17.06
CA GLU A 42 4.63 -1.80 17.92
C GLU A 42 5.34 -2.93 17.17
N HIS A 43 5.18 -2.98 15.84
CA HIS A 43 5.73 -4.05 15.01
C HIS A 43 7.08 -3.66 14.43
N THR A 44 8.10 -4.48 14.70
CA THR A 44 9.47 -4.31 14.16
C THR A 44 9.77 -5.36 13.10
N PHE A 45 10.38 -4.91 12.02
CA PHE A 45 10.72 -5.72 10.85
C PHE A 45 12.23 -5.67 10.61
N LYS A 46 12.85 -6.82 10.38
CA LYS A 46 14.30 -6.95 10.15
C LYS A 46 14.71 -6.51 8.74
N VAL A 47 13.80 -6.63 7.78
CA VAL A 47 14.03 -6.29 6.37
C VAL A 47 13.19 -5.08 6.03
N PRO A 48 13.80 -3.93 5.62
CA PRO A 48 13.09 -2.67 5.38
C PRO A 48 12.42 -2.67 3.99
N ILE A 49 11.62 -3.70 3.70
CA ILE A 49 10.91 -3.88 2.44
C ILE A 49 9.45 -4.16 2.74
N LEU A 50 8.58 -3.36 2.11
CA LEU A 50 7.14 -3.59 2.06
C LEU A 50 6.74 -4.03 0.67
N ALA A 51 6.09 -5.19 0.56
CA ALA A 51 5.46 -5.60 -0.70
C ALA A 51 4.13 -4.87 -0.88
N SER A 52 3.99 -4.24 -2.04
CA SER A 52 2.83 -3.41 -2.38
C SER A 52 1.53 -4.21 -2.44
N ALA A 53 0.44 -3.58 -2.05
CA ALA A 53 -0.90 -4.13 -2.03
C ALA A 53 -1.50 -4.28 -3.44
N MET A 54 -0.96 -5.19 -4.21
CA MET A 54 -1.37 -5.49 -5.58
C MET A 54 -1.61 -6.99 -5.74
N ASP A 55 -2.69 -7.37 -6.41
CA ASP A 55 -3.05 -8.78 -6.59
C ASP A 55 -1.99 -9.60 -7.36
N GLY A 56 -1.24 -8.96 -8.24
CA GLY A 56 -0.12 -9.58 -8.95
C GLY A 56 1.15 -9.75 -8.11
N VAL A 57 1.20 -9.19 -6.89
CA VAL A 57 2.37 -9.22 -6.00
C VAL A 57 2.07 -9.97 -4.72
N VAL A 58 0.96 -9.66 -4.04
CA VAL A 58 0.66 -10.17 -2.70
C VAL A 58 -0.60 -11.01 -2.69
N ASP A 59 -0.42 -12.28 -2.40
CA ASP A 59 -1.44 -13.17 -1.86
C ASP A 59 -1.07 -13.59 -0.43
N VAL A 60 -1.91 -14.40 0.21
CA VAL A 60 -1.63 -14.88 1.58
C VAL A 60 -0.34 -15.71 1.64
N LYS A 61 -0.03 -16.51 0.61
CA LYS A 61 1.19 -17.34 0.58
C LYS A 61 2.43 -16.46 0.53
N PHE A 62 2.42 -15.45 -0.34
CA PHE A 62 3.51 -14.48 -0.44
C PHE A 62 3.67 -13.69 0.85
N ALA A 63 2.56 -13.21 1.45
CA ALA A 63 2.60 -12.51 2.72
C ALA A 63 3.25 -13.34 3.84
N VAL A 64 2.93 -14.64 3.90
CA VAL A 64 3.56 -15.56 4.85
C VAL A 64 5.05 -15.72 4.58
N ALA A 65 5.47 -15.88 3.32
CA ALA A 65 6.87 -16.00 2.96
C ALA A 65 7.65 -14.73 3.33
N MET A 66 7.12 -13.56 2.96
CA MET A 66 7.72 -12.26 3.25
C MET A 66 7.85 -11.99 4.75
N GLY A 67 6.79 -12.28 5.53
CA GLY A 67 6.81 -12.14 6.98
C GLY A 67 7.83 -13.04 7.66
N LYS A 68 7.99 -14.30 7.20
CA LYS A 68 9.02 -15.22 7.71
C LYS A 68 10.44 -14.76 7.41
N MET A 69 10.63 -14.01 6.34
CA MET A 69 11.91 -13.39 5.99
C MET A 69 12.19 -12.10 6.79
N GLY A 70 11.23 -11.63 7.57
CA GLY A 70 11.36 -10.42 8.40
C GLY A 70 10.95 -9.13 7.71
N GLY A 71 10.34 -9.19 6.51
CA GLY A 71 9.72 -8.07 5.83
C GLY A 71 8.21 -7.99 6.06
N LEU A 72 7.54 -7.10 5.36
CA LEU A 72 6.10 -6.90 5.44
C LEU A 72 5.46 -6.99 4.05
N ALA A 73 4.31 -7.63 3.94
CA ALA A 73 3.48 -7.61 2.76
C ALA A 73 2.08 -7.10 3.08
N VAL A 74 1.56 -6.21 2.24
CA VAL A 74 0.23 -5.63 2.41
C VAL A 74 -0.74 -6.29 1.44
N LEU A 75 -1.79 -6.93 1.97
CA LEU A 75 -2.82 -7.58 1.16
C LEU A 75 -3.88 -6.57 0.72
N ASN A 76 -4.17 -6.51 -0.58
CA ASN A 76 -5.24 -5.68 -1.12
C ASN A 76 -6.62 -6.29 -0.78
N LEU A 77 -7.46 -5.52 -0.06
CA LEU A 77 -8.82 -5.94 0.27
C LEU A 77 -9.84 -5.69 -0.84
N GLU A 78 -9.43 -5.09 -1.94
CA GLU A 78 -10.34 -4.76 -3.05
C GLU A 78 -10.06 -5.54 -4.33
N GLY A 79 -9.15 -6.48 -4.25
CA GLY A 79 -8.75 -7.33 -5.34
C GLY A 79 -9.45 -8.69 -5.39
N VAL A 80 -8.84 -9.63 -6.09
CA VAL A 80 -9.34 -11.00 -6.26
C VAL A 80 -9.33 -11.80 -4.96
N GLN A 81 -8.45 -11.43 -4.01
CA GLN A 81 -8.29 -12.12 -2.71
C GLN A 81 -9.58 -12.12 -1.87
N THR A 82 -10.42 -11.10 -2.04
CA THR A 82 -11.66 -10.90 -1.28
C THR A 82 -12.92 -11.02 -2.13
N ARG A 83 -12.78 -11.30 -3.43
CA ARG A 83 -13.90 -11.59 -4.34
C ARG A 83 -14.14 -13.09 -4.51
N TYR A 84 -13.06 -13.87 -4.45
CA TYR A 84 -13.09 -15.31 -4.73
C TYR A 84 -12.57 -16.14 -3.56
N GLU A 85 -13.24 -17.28 -3.32
CA GLU A 85 -12.77 -18.28 -2.34
C GLU A 85 -11.40 -18.82 -2.73
N ASN A 86 -11.22 -19.13 -4.02
CA ASN A 86 -9.96 -19.60 -4.58
C ASN A 86 -9.35 -18.55 -5.53
N PRO A 87 -8.67 -17.52 -5.01
CA PRO A 87 -8.09 -16.46 -5.83
C PRO A 87 -6.94 -16.96 -6.73
N SER A 88 -6.26 -18.04 -6.35
CA SER A 88 -5.15 -18.60 -7.14
C SER A 88 -5.59 -19.10 -8.52
N GLU A 89 -6.80 -19.62 -8.64
CA GLU A 89 -7.34 -20.02 -9.95
C GLU A 89 -7.57 -18.82 -10.85
N VAL A 90 -8.12 -17.74 -10.29
CA VAL A 90 -8.37 -16.50 -11.02
C VAL A 90 -7.05 -15.87 -11.49
N LEU A 91 -6.08 -15.77 -10.61
CA LEU A 91 -4.74 -15.24 -10.94
C LEU A 91 -4.06 -16.10 -12.00
N SER A 92 -4.19 -17.44 -11.92
CA SER A 92 -3.66 -18.36 -12.93
C SER A 92 -4.32 -18.17 -14.30
N GLN A 93 -5.63 -17.90 -14.34
CA GLN A 93 -6.33 -17.59 -15.60
C GLN A 93 -5.82 -16.28 -16.21
N ILE A 94 -5.66 -15.23 -15.38
CA ILE A 94 -5.13 -13.94 -15.83
C ILE A 94 -3.69 -14.10 -16.36
N ALA A 95 -2.84 -14.82 -15.64
CA ALA A 95 -1.44 -15.04 -16.02
C ALA A 95 -1.27 -15.84 -17.33
N LYS A 96 -2.25 -16.66 -17.69
CA LYS A 96 -2.25 -17.46 -18.94
C LYS A 96 -2.92 -16.75 -20.10
N ALA A 97 -3.61 -15.64 -19.87
CA ALA A 97 -4.28 -14.89 -20.91
C ALA A 97 -3.26 -14.24 -21.85
N ASP A 98 -3.59 -14.20 -23.13
CA ASP A 98 -2.82 -13.45 -24.10
C ASP A 98 -2.96 -11.93 -23.90
N LYS A 99 -2.06 -11.17 -24.53
CA LYS A 99 -2.00 -9.71 -24.38
C LYS A 99 -3.28 -9.01 -24.87
N GLU A 100 -3.97 -9.58 -25.85
CA GLU A 100 -5.14 -8.96 -26.48
C GLU A 100 -6.38 -9.14 -25.59
N THR A 101 -6.53 -10.29 -24.95
CA THR A 101 -7.69 -10.65 -24.13
C THR A 101 -7.52 -10.36 -22.64
N SER A 102 -6.29 -10.18 -22.16
CA SER A 102 -5.97 -10.02 -20.74
C SER A 102 -6.73 -8.87 -20.06
N THR A 103 -6.81 -7.70 -20.70
CA THR A 103 -7.53 -6.54 -20.15
C THR A 103 -9.01 -6.83 -19.94
N HIS A 104 -9.67 -7.44 -20.93
CA HIS A 104 -11.08 -7.79 -20.81
C HIS A 104 -11.34 -8.87 -19.75
N LEU A 105 -10.44 -9.84 -19.66
CA LEU A 105 -10.49 -10.87 -18.63
C LEU A 105 -10.35 -10.28 -17.23
N ILE A 106 -9.37 -9.38 -17.03
CA ILE A 106 -9.18 -8.68 -15.75
C ILE A 106 -10.44 -7.90 -15.39
N GLN A 107 -10.98 -7.10 -16.30
CA GLN A 107 -12.23 -6.36 -16.05
C GLN A 107 -13.35 -7.29 -15.61
N LYS A 108 -13.55 -8.42 -16.28
CA LYS A 108 -14.56 -9.42 -15.92
C LYS A 108 -14.32 -10.00 -14.51
N MET A 109 -13.07 -10.29 -14.16
CA MET A 109 -12.72 -10.86 -12.84
C MET A 109 -12.90 -9.87 -11.69
N TYR A 110 -12.97 -8.58 -11.97
CA TYR A 110 -13.21 -7.54 -10.95
C TYR A 110 -14.69 -7.10 -10.83
N ILE A 111 -15.60 -7.65 -11.66
CA ILE A 111 -17.05 -7.37 -11.55
C ILE A 111 -17.67 -7.94 -10.26
N PRO A 112 -17.38 -9.19 -9.82
CA PRO A 112 -18.01 -9.72 -8.61
C PRO A 112 -17.74 -8.83 -7.40
N PRO A 113 -18.72 -8.66 -6.51
CA PRO A 113 -18.55 -7.80 -5.33
C PRO A 113 -17.52 -8.39 -4.36
N ILE A 114 -16.93 -7.50 -3.56
CA ILE A 114 -16.08 -7.89 -2.43
C ILE A 114 -16.96 -8.56 -1.37
N LYS A 115 -16.50 -9.69 -0.87
CA LYS A 115 -17.14 -10.48 0.18
C LYS A 115 -16.46 -10.19 1.52
N GLU A 116 -17.20 -9.61 2.46
CA GLU A 116 -16.66 -9.21 3.75
C GLU A 116 -16.15 -10.38 4.58
N GLU A 117 -16.79 -11.53 4.45
CA GLU A 117 -16.34 -12.78 5.08
C GLU A 117 -14.94 -13.21 4.59
N LEU A 118 -14.60 -12.89 3.32
CA LEU A 118 -13.27 -13.16 2.80
C LEU A 118 -12.21 -12.20 3.34
N ILE A 119 -12.57 -10.95 3.64
CA ILE A 119 -11.66 -10.03 4.35
C ILE A 119 -11.23 -10.66 5.67
N ALA A 120 -12.21 -11.05 6.49
CA ALA A 120 -11.92 -11.68 7.78
C ALA A 120 -11.16 -13.01 7.63
N LYS A 121 -11.48 -13.80 6.60
CA LYS A 121 -10.80 -15.08 6.31
C LYS A 121 -9.32 -14.86 5.99
N ARG A 122 -8.98 -13.94 5.07
CA ARG A 122 -7.58 -13.68 4.68
C ARG A 122 -6.75 -13.15 5.84
N VAL A 123 -7.30 -12.24 6.65
CA VAL A 123 -6.63 -11.77 7.86
C VAL A 123 -6.33 -12.92 8.81
N LYS A 124 -7.32 -13.78 9.10
CA LYS A 124 -7.14 -14.95 9.97
C LYS A 124 -6.13 -15.95 9.42
N GLU A 125 -6.06 -16.15 8.10
CA GLU A 125 -5.07 -17.02 7.46
C GLU A 125 -3.64 -16.51 7.70
N MET A 126 -3.40 -15.20 7.56
CA MET A 126 -2.11 -14.58 7.88
C MET A 126 -1.78 -14.69 9.38
N LYS A 127 -2.74 -14.39 10.25
CA LYS A 127 -2.55 -14.50 11.71
C LYS A 127 -2.25 -15.92 12.15
N LYS A 128 -2.93 -16.92 11.59
CA LYS A 128 -2.67 -18.34 11.86
C LYS A 128 -1.25 -18.75 11.47
N ALA A 129 -0.68 -18.14 10.45
CA ALA A 129 0.69 -18.38 10.03
C ALA A 129 1.74 -17.68 10.92
N GLY A 130 1.32 -16.89 11.93
CA GLY A 130 2.19 -16.21 12.88
C GLY A 130 2.92 -14.99 12.34
N ILE A 131 2.40 -14.38 11.28
CA ILE A 131 2.97 -13.16 10.69
C ILE A 131 2.15 -11.91 11.05
N VAL A 132 2.74 -10.74 10.88
CA VAL A 132 2.03 -9.45 10.95
C VAL A 132 1.07 -9.36 9.77
N ALA A 133 -0.23 -9.22 10.08
CA ALA A 133 -1.28 -9.12 9.07
C ALA A 133 -1.54 -7.66 8.70
N ALA A 134 -0.96 -7.22 7.58
CA ALA A 134 -1.19 -5.90 7.01
C ALA A 134 -2.12 -5.98 5.80
N VAL A 135 -3.10 -5.10 5.75
CA VAL A 135 -4.12 -5.07 4.69
C VAL A 135 -4.39 -3.63 4.22
N SER A 136 -4.87 -3.47 2.98
CA SER A 136 -5.14 -2.13 2.44
C SER A 136 -6.52 -2.00 1.83
N SER A 137 -7.02 -0.77 1.84
CA SER A 137 -8.15 -0.35 1.02
C SER A 137 -8.04 1.11 0.58
N ILE A 138 -8.88 1.50 -0.39
CA ILE A 138 -9.02 2.91 -0.78
C ILE A 138 -9.74 3.70 0.33
N PRO A 139 -9.56 5.04 0.38
CA PRO A 139 -10.19 5.88 1.40
C PRO A 139 -11.70 5.69 1.53
N GLN A 140 -12.41 5.52 0.40
CA GLN A 140 -13.88 5.37 0.37
C GLN A 140 -14.40 4.13 1.08
N LYS A 141 -13.57 3.11 1.26
CA LYS A 141 -13.90 1.83 1.90
C LYS A 141 -13.23 1.63 3.25
N ALA A 142 -12.30 2.53 3.62
CA ALA A 142 -11.44 2.39 4.79
C ALA A 142 -12.23 2.24 6.10
N GLU A 143 -13.27 3.05 6.35
CA GLU A 143 -14.11 2.94 7.57
C GLU A 143 -14.73 1.54 7.68
N ARG A 144 -15.29 1.02 6.58
CA ARG A 144 -16.00 -0.27 6.55
C ARG A 144 -15.03 -1.45 6.64
N TYR A 145 -14.04 -1.48 5.76
CA TYR A 145 -13.11 -2.63 5.69
C TYR A 145 -12.09 -2.62 6.81
N GLY A 146 -11.69 -1.43 7.28
CA GLY A 146 -10.83 -1.29 8.45
C GLY A 146 -11.45 -1.88 9.72
N ALA A 147 -12.73 -1.61 9.96
CA ALA A 147 -13.45 -2.19 11.09
C ALA A 147 -13.50 -3.73 11.02
N ILE A 148 -13.77 -4.29 9.83
CA ILE A 148 -13.81 -5.75 9.62
C ILE A 148 -12.42 -6.36 9.81
N ALA A 149 -11.39 -5.76 9.20
CA ALA A 149 -10.02 -6.24 9.27
C ALA A 149 -9.49 -6.21 10.71
N GLN A 150 -9.69 -5.10 11.43
CA GLN A 150 -9.31 -4.96 12.83
C GLN A 150 -10.02 -6.01 13.72
N LYS A 151 -11.32 -6.21 13.53
CA LYS A 151 -12.09 -7.24 14.27
C LYS A 151 -11.58 -8.65 13.96
N ALA A 152 -11.09 -8.90 12.75
CA ALA A 152 -10.50 -10.17 12.35
C ALA A 152 -9.07 -10.39 12.88
N GLY A 153 -8.44 -9.36 13.45
CA GLY A 153 -7.10 -9.40 14.04
C GLY A 153 -5.99 -8.88 13.12
N ALA A 154 -6.31 -8.01 12.16
CA ALA A 154 -5.28 -7.30 11.42
C ALA A 154 -4.41 -6.46 12.36
N ASP A 155 -3.12 -6.36 12.05
CA ASP A 155 -2.14 -5.64 12.86
C ASP A 155 -1.81 -4.25 12.30
N ILE A 156 -1.94 -4.07 10.99
CA ILE A 156 -1.67 -2.79 10.30
C ILE A 156 -2.74 -2.58 9.23
N PHE A 157 -3.26 -1.37 9.13
CA PHE A 157 -4.19 -0.98 8.08
C PHE A 157 -3.61 0.12 7.19
N VAL A 158 -3.62 -0.09 5.88
CA VAL A 158 -3.10 0.84 4.89
C VAL A 158 -4.25 1.49 4.13
N VAL A 159 -4.32 2.82 4.17
CA VAL A 159 -5.23 3.60 3.33
C VAL A 159 -4.46 4.08 2.12
N GLN A 160 -4.74 3.54 0.96
CA GLN A 160 -3.94 3.78 -0.24
C GLN A 160 -4.81 4.22 -1.42
N SER A 161 -4.38 5.29 -2.08
CA SER A 161 -4.86 5.69 -3.40
C SER A 161 -3.70 6.27 -4.22
N THR A 162 -3.92 6.57 -5.50
CA THR A 162 -2.90 7.19 -6.36
C THR A 162 -2.32 8.45 -5.74
N VAL A 163 -3.20 9.31 -5.21
CA VAL A 163 -2.84 10.49 -4.41
C VAL A 163 -3.78 10.56 -3.22
N SER A 164 -3.23 10.67 -2.02
CA SER A 164 -3.98 10.85 -0.78
C SER A 164 -3.77 12.24 -0.20
N THR A 165 -4.85 12.86 0.25
CA THR A 165 -4.86 14.15 0.96
C THR A 165 -5.81 14.08 2.13
N VAL A 166 -5.58 14.89 3.17
CA VAL A 166 -6.49 14.99 4.31
C VAL A 166 -7.83 15.59 3.89
N ARG A 167 -7.78 16.54 2.96
CA ARG A 167 -8.96 17.24 2.43
C ARG A 167 -9.26 16.75 1.03
N HIS A 168 -10.23 15.88 0.90
CA HIS A 168 -10.77 15.41 -0.37
C HIS A 168 -12.22 15.88 -0.53
N ILE A 169 -12.56 16.45 -1.67
CA ILE A 169 -13.93 16.94 -1.96
C ILE A 169 -14.55 16.01 -3.00
N SER A 170 -15.73 15.50 -2.70
CA SER A 170 -16.52 14.69 -3.62
C SER A 170 -18.01 15.05 -3.48
N SER A 171 -18.69 15.12 -4.61
CA SER A 171 -20.17 15.19 -4.67
C SER A 171 -20.83 13.82 -4.76
N GLU A 172 -20.07 12.75 -5.01
CA GLU A 172 -20.57 11.41 -5.30
C GLU A 172 -20.58 10.50 -4.07
N TYR A 173 -19.70 10.75 -3.12
CA TYR A 173 -19.55 9.91 -1.92
C TYR A 173 -19.05 10.70 -0.72
N LYS A 174 -19.31 10.17 0.47
CA LYS A 174 -18.77 10.72 1.72
C LYS A 174 -17.26 10.50 1.76
N THR A 175 -16.52 11.59 1.91
CA THR A 175 -15.06 11.56 2.04
C THR A 175 -14.65 11.03 3.41
N LEU A 176 -13.48 10.36 3.47
CA LEU A 176 -12.90 9.86 4.71
C LEU A 176 -12.43 11.04 5.57
N ASP A 177 -12.91 11.13 6.81
CA ASP A 177 -12.29 11.94 7.84
C ASP A 177 -11.11 11.15 8.44
N LEU A 178 -9.92 11.40 7.90
CA LEU A 178 -8.72 10.63 8.23
C LEU A 178 -8.36 10.75 9.72
N ALA A 179 -8.44 11.95 10.29
CA ALA A 179 -8.09 12.17 11.70
C ALA A 179 -9.05 11.41 12.64
N LYS A 180 -10.34 11.41 12.32
CA LYS A 180 -11.34 10.64 13.05
C LYS A 180 -11.11 9.14 12.86
N PHE A 181 -10.81 8.71 11.64
CA PHE A 181 -10.52 7.30 11.32
C PHE A 181 -9.32 6.79 12.12
N CYS A 182 -8.19 7.52 12.11
CA CYS A 182 -7.00 7.15 12.89
C CYS A 182 -7.29 7.02 14.39
N LYS A 183 -8.13 7.92 14.95
CA LYS A 183 -8.55 7.82 16.36
C LYS A 183 -9.43 6.61 16.66
N THR A 184 -10.20 6.14 15.69
CA THR A 184 -11.10 4.98 15.85
C THR A 184 -10.36 3.65 15.71
N MET A 185 -9.32 3.62 14.92
CA MET A 185 -8.50 2.44 14.72
C MET A 185 -7.60 2.19 15.95
N LYS A 186 -7.58 0.93 16.42
CA LYS A 186 -6.72 0.48 17.52
C LYS A 186 -5.40 -0.10 17.02
N ILE A 187 -5.22 -0.13 15.72
CA ILE A 187 -4.03 -0.63 15.03
C ILE A 187 -3.39 0.51 14.22
N PRO A 188 -2.08 0.47 13.98
CA PRO A 188 -1.39 1.44 13.16
C PRO A 188 -2.05 1.65 11.80
N VAL A 189 -2.20 2.92 11.40
CA VAL A 189 -2.72 3.32 10.10
C VAL A 189 -1.59 3.93 9.28
N VAL A 190 -1.31 3.34 8.12
CA VAL A 190 -0.37 3.85 7.13
C VAL A 190 -1.17 4.47 6.00
N VAL A 191 -0.74 5.63 5.49
CA VAL A 191 -1.48 6.35 4.45
C VAL A 191 -0.58 6.74 3.29
N GLY A 192 -1.06 6.69 2.11
CA GLY A 192 -0.41 7.19 0.88
C GLY A 192 -1.28 7.02 -0.35
N ASN A 193 -0.82 7.51 -1.48
CA ASN A 193 0.52 8.04 -1.75
C ASN A 193 0.54 9.57 -1.71
N THR A 194 1.66 10.15 -1.40
CA THR A 194 1.89 11.60 -1.43
C THR A 194 3.28 11.93 -1.99
N VAL A 195 3.43 13.14 -2.51
CA VAL A 195 4.72 13.61 -3.08
C VAL A 195 5.09 15.02 -2.65
N THR A 196 4.24 15.72 -1.89
CA THR A 196 4.50 17.11 -1.48
C THR A 196 4.68 17.23 0.02
N TYR A 197 5.58 18.11 0.43
CA TYR A 197 5.86 18.36 1.84
C TYR A 197 4.60 18.77 2.63
N GLY A 198 3.82 19.72 2.11
CA GLY A 198 2.64 20.23 2.81
C GLY A 198 1.58 19.16 3.05
N VAL A 199 1.25 18.36 2.02
CA VAL A 199 0.31 17.23 2.16
C VAL A 199 0.85 16.17 3.10
N SER A 200 2.15 15.87 3.03
CA SER A 200 2.79 14.91 3.93
C SER A 200 2.66 15.33 5.40
N LEU A 201 2.90 16.62 5.67
CA LEU A 201 2.77 17.17 7.02
C LEU A 201 1.31 17.09 7.52
N GLU A 202 0.33 17.51 6.70
CA GLU A 202 -1.09 17.41 7.06
C GLU A 202 -1.52 15.97 7.35
N LEU A 203 -1.02 14.99 6.58
CA LEU A 203 -1.31 13.57 6.81
C LEU A 203 -0.70 13.08 8.13
N MET A 204 0.53 13.47 8.45
CA MET A 204 1.16 13.13 9.73
C MET A 204 0.41 13.75 10.91
N GLU A 205 -0.03 15.00 10.80
CA GLU A 205 -0.83 15.70 11.82
C GLU A 205 -2.20 15.03 12.04
N ALA A 206 -2.74 14.34 11.03
CA ALA A 206 -3.96 13.54 11.18
C ALA A 206 -3.79 12.30 12.06
N GLY A 207 -2.56 11.97 12.50
CA GLY A 207 -2.28 10.90 13.46
C GLY A 207 -2.02 9.53 12.81
N ILE A 208 -1.48 9.52 11.61
CA ILE A 208 -1.05 8.29 10.94
C ILE A 208 0.23 7.72 11.57
N SER A 209 0.45 6.42 11.44
CA SER A 209 1.63 5.71 11.95
C SER A 209 2.71 5.52 10.88
N GLY A 210 2.41 5.80 9.62
CA GLY A 210 3.35 5.70 8.51
C GLY A 210 2.83 6.39 7.27
N LEU A 211 3.74 6.87 6.43
CA LEU A 211 3.44 7.61 5.22
C LEU A 211 4.10 6.94 4.01
N LEU A 212 3.33 6.68 2.94
CA LEU A 212 3.85 6.22 1.66
C LEU A 212 4.16 7.41 0.78
N VAL A 213 5.44 7.64 0.51
CA VAL A 213 5.92 8.76 -0.30
C VAL A 213 6.30 8.26 -1.69
N GLY A 214 5.77 8.91 -2.72
CA GLY A 214 6.03 8.61 -4.13
C GLY A 214 4.75 8.31 -4.91
N VAL A 215 4.68 8.80 -6.13
CA VAL A 215 3.62 8.50 -7.11
C VAL A 215 4.32 8.25 -8.43
N GLY A 216 4.22 7.02 -8.93
CA GLY A 216 4.85 6.62 -10.18
C GLY A 216 6.38 6.70 -10.21
N PRO A 217 7.14 6.43 -9.11
CA PRO A 217 8.59 6.64 -9.10
C PRO A 217 9.37 5.53 -9.83
N GLY A 218 8.75 4.39 -10.08
CA GLY A 218 9.37 3.28 -10.78
C GLY A 218 9.19 3.34 -12.29
N ALA A 219 10.15 2.83 -13.07
CA ALA A 219 10.14 2.84 -14.52
C ALA A 219 8.93 2.11 -15.15
N ALA A 220 8.37 1.11 -14.47
CA ALA A 220 7.19 0.37 -14.91
C ALA A 220 5.85 1.04 -14.50
N CYS A 221 5.88 2.09 -13.68
CA CYS A 221 4.68 2.76 -13.22
C CYS A 221 4.22 3.80 -14.25
N THR A 222 2.97 3.71 -14.65
CA THR A 222 2.34 4.61 -15.64
C THR A 222 1.37 5.61 -15.01
N THR A 223 1.44 5.77 -13.71
CA THR A 223 0.55 6.66 -12.94
C THR A 223 0.95 8.13 -13.09
#